data_4c4bb0d0694feb9858b8fe589367050d
#
_entry.id   4c4bb0d0694feb9858b8fe589367050d
#
_cell.length_a   1.000
_cell.length_b   1.000
_cell.length_c   1.000
_cell.angle_alpha   90.00
_cell.angle_beta   90.00
_cell.angle_gamma   90.00
#
_symmetry.space_group_name_H-M   'P 1'
#
loop_
_entity.id
_entity.type
_entity.pdbx_description
1 polymer ?
#
loop_
_entity_poly.entity_id
_entity_poly.type
_entity_poly.pdbx_seq_one_letter_code
_entity_poly.pdbx_strand_id
1 'polypeptide(L)'
;LTCELPANNNIVPVMQALLVRARSTCMPTNAVYIGEGSSTVGYEVACQSGDGVIVQITLPRKADSVVQGGNCFAYQQQIGADKPWGCKLTTQEASMGVVKALAAKATPSCVPTKERFIGALTDGTQNYEFVCQAGNGIVVQADPNGGVKRTLTCGQAGSMCTMTVDASGVASAAKGYTDVVKVAGLPTCEVAKFQTLPLKAGVTQAVEVTCESGLGGVLVSKDGKDTVFNCGRVMAEGYSCSLNGKEAANQAMTAQLKAQGKNTCTVSGVSPLASATSAYIEVACSDGAPGYMIKYPRASNEPADGFDVYTCANAKGIGGGCKLPTNKIG
;
A
#
# COMPACT_ATOMS: atom_id res chain seq x y z
N LEU A 1 4.47 -33.27 -21.61
CA LEU A 1 3.39 -34.21 -21.24
C LEU A 1 2.10 -33.70 -21.87
N THR A 2 1.63 -34.31 -22.91
CA THR A 2 0.31 -34.09 -23.50
C THR A 2 -0.70 -34.93 -22.72
N CYS A 3 -1.77 -34.31 -22.28
CA CYS A 3 -2.84 -35.00 -21.55
C CYS A 3 -3.77 -35.64 -22.61
N GLU A 4 -3.78 -36.96 -22.68
CA GLU A 4 -4.48 -37.70 -23.76
C GLU A 4 -5.95 -38.04 -23.46
N LEU A 5 -6.44 -37.73 -22.25
CA LEU A 5 -7.83 -37.96 -21.88
C LEU A 5 -8.75 -37.00 -22.65
N PRO A 6 -9.80 -37.49 -23.35
CA PRO A 6 -10.71 -36.64 -24.13
C PRO A 6 -11.34 -35.48 -23.33
N ALA A 7 -11.61 -35.69 -22.05
CA ALA A 7 -12.12 -34.67 -21.15
C ALA A 7 -11.15 -33.49 -20.95
N ASN A 8 -9.86 -33.67 -21.19
CA ASN A 8 -8.83 -32.66 -21.04
C ASN A 8 -8.48 -31.94 -22.34
N ASN A 9 -9.04 -32.40 -23.46
CA ASN A 9 -8.83 -31.77 -24.77
C ASN A 9 -9.63 -30.46 -24.93
N ASN A 10 -10.62 -30.21 -24.06
CA ASN A 10 -11.37 -28.97 -24.02
C ASN A 10 -11.08 -28.23 -22.72
N ILE A 11 -10.09 -27.36 -22.75
CA ILE A 11 -9.67 -26.56 -21.57
C ILE A 11 -10.66 -25.42 -21.26
N VAL A 12 -11.51 -25.03 -22.21
CA VAL A 12 -12.38 -23.84 -22.09
C VAL A 12 -13.33 -23.90 -20.88
N PRO A 13 -14.06 -25.02 -20.60
CA PRO A 13 -14.93 -25.09 -19.43
C PRO A 13 -14.17 -24.96 -18.10
N VAL A 14 -12.95 -25.51 -18.03
CA VAL A 14 -12.10 -25.40 -16.83
C VAL A 14 -11.67 -23.95 -16.63
N MET A 15 -11.26 -23.27 -17.69
CA MET A 15 -10.89 -21.85 -17.64
C MET A 15 -12.07 -20.97 -17.28
N GLN A 16 -13.28 -21.27 -17.77
CA GLN A 16 -14.49 -20.52 -17.39
C GLN A 16 -14.72 -20.56 -15.88
N ALA A 17 -14.59 -21.72 -15.25
CA ALA A 17 -14.73 -21.86 -13.80
C ALA A 17 -13.66 -21.06 -13.03
N LEU A 18 -12.43 -21.05 -13.52
CA LEU A 18 -11.33 -20.27 -12.92
C LEU A 18 -11.52 -18.76 -13.12
N LEU A 19 -11.99 -18.32 -14.27
CA LEU A 19 -12.28 -16.92 -14.56
C LEU A 19 -13.38 -16.37 -13.64
N VAL A 20 -14.43 -17.16 -13.38
CA VAL A 20 -15.45 -16.78 -12.38
C VAL A 20 -14.83 -16.56 -11.00
N ARG A 21 -13.92 -17.45 -10.57
CA ARG A 21 -13.19 -17.29 -9.29
C ARG A 21 -12.27 -16.07 -9.31
N ALA A 22 -11.65 -15.76 -10.44
CA ALA A 22 -10.84 -14.56 -10.64
C ALA A 22 -11.69 -13.28 -10.81
N ARG A 23 -13.02 -13.37 -10.74
CA ARG A 23 -13.98 -12.28 -10.97
C ARG A 23 -13.84 -11.65 -12.36
N SER A 24 -13.40 -12.43 -13.34
CA SER A 24 -13.27 -11.98 -14.72
C SER A 24 -14.55 -12.26 -15.51
N THR A 25 -14.94 -11.29 -16.34
CA THR A 25 -16.06 -11.39 -17.29
C THR A 25 -15.64 -11.97 -18.63
N CYS A 26 -14.38 -12.39 -18.77
CA CYS A 26 -13.85 -13.01 -19.98
C CYS A 26 -14.65 -14.29 -20.35
N MET A 27 -15.11 -14.33 -21.59
CA MET A 27 -15.67 -15.55 -22.20
C MET A 27 -14.54 -16.26 -22.93
N PRO A 28 -14.03 -17.41 -22.40
CA PRO A 28 -12.85 -18.05 -22.95
C PRO A 28 -13.13 -18.71 -24.31
N THR A 29 -12.23 -18.51 -25.25
CA THR A 29 -12.22 -19.16 -26.54
C THR A 29 -11.08 -20.18 -26.70
N ASN A 30 -9.96 -19.90 -26.04
CA ASN A 30 -8.78 -20.75 -25.98
C ASN A 30 -7.99 -20.48 -24.71
N ALA A 31 -7.11 -21.42 -24.32
CA ALA A 31 -6.19 -21.20 -23.21
C ALA A 31 -4.91 -22.00 -23.41
N VAL A 32 -3.80 -21.47 -22.91
CA VAL A 32 -2.50 -22.12 -22.91
C VAL A 32 -1.83 -21.98 -21.54
N TYR A 33 -1.06 -22.98 -21.18
CA TYR A 33 -0.16 -22.92 -20.03
C TYR A 33 1.04 -22.01 -20.35
N ILE A 34 1.33 -21.06 -19.46
CA ILE A 34 2.41 -20.08 -19.65
C ILE A 34 3.58 -20.26 -18.67
N GLY A 35 3.39 -21.03 -17.62
CA GLY A 35 4.49 -21.33 -16.69
C GLY A 35 4.03 -21.64 -15.27
N GLU A 36 5.01 -22.08 -14.48
CA GLU A 36 4.84 -22.39 -13.07
C GLU A 36 5.99 -21.72 -12.29
N GLY A 37 5.64 -20.99 -11.26
CA GLY A 37 6.57 -20.45 -10.28
C GLY A 37 6.62 -21.32 -9.02
N SER A 38 7.37 -20.91 -8.01
CA SER A 38 7.48 -21.65 -6.75
C SER A 38 6.15 -21.81 -6.00
N SER A 39 5.21 -20.91 -6.20
CA SER A 39 3.95 -20.86 -5.46
C SER A 39 2.71 -20.66 -6.33
N THR A 40 2.85 -20.53 -7.65
CA THR A 40 1.74 -20.27 -8.56
C THR A 40 1.92 -20.99 -9.88
N VAL A 41 0.80 -21.31 -10.53
CA VAL A 41 0.75 -21.77 -11.93
C VAL A 41 -0.07 -20.77 -12.73
N GLY A 42 0.40 -20.45 -13.93
CA GLY A 42 -0.18 -19.47 -14.84
C GLY A 42 -0.75 -20.06 -16.12
N TYR A 43 -1.89 -19.55 -16.51
CA TYR A 43 -2.52 -19.81 -17.81
C TYR A 43 -2.85 -18.48 -18.49
N GLU A 44 -2.62 -18.42 -19.78
CA GLU A 44 -3.17 -17.37 -20.62
C GLU A 44 -4.47 -17.87 -21.24
N VAL A 45 -5.50 -17.05 -21.17
CA VAL A 45 -6.84 -17.31 -21.68
C VAL A 45 -7.19 -16.26 -22.72
N ALA A 46 -7.46 -16.68 -23.95
CA ALA A 46 -8.02 -15.79 -24.97
C ALA A 46 -9.51 -15.61 -24.74
N CYS A 47 -9.97 -14.36 -24.77
CA CYS A 47 -11.36 -14.00 -24.57
C CYS A 47 -12.06 -13.73 -25.91
N GLN A 48 -13.38 -13.89 -25.95
CA GLN A 48 -14.20 -13.60 -27.11
C GLN A 48 -14.14 -12.10 -27.52
N SER A 49 -13.85 -11.22 -26.55
CA SER A 49 -13.61 -9.79 -26.77
C SER A 49 -12.30 -9.46 -27.51
N GLY A 50 -11.44 -10.46 -27.75
CA GLY A 50 -10.10 -10.26 -28.32
C GLY A 50 -9.01 -9.97 -27.28
N ASP A 51 -9.37 -9.70 -26.05
CA ASP A 51 -8.42 -9.46 -24.94
C ASP A 51 -7.94 -10.78 -24.37
N GLY A 52 -6.69 -10.81 -23.88
CA GLY A 52 -6.15 -11.95 -23.14
C GLY A 52 -6.18 -11.70 -21.63
N VAL A 53 -6.54 -12.72 -20.88
CA VAL A 53 -6.52 -12.73 -19.42
C VAL A 53 -5.48 -13.73 -18.93
N ILE A 54 -4.64 -13.33 -18.02
CA ILE A 54 -3.77 -14.24 -17.27
C ILE A 54 -4.51 -14.70 -16.02
N VAL A 55 -4.61 -16.02 -15.87
CA VAL A 55 -5.15 -16.64 -14.65
C VAL A 55 -4.00 -17.27 -13.88
N GLN A 56 -3.76 -16.82 -12.67
CA GLN A 56 -2.77 -17.39 -11.75
C GLN A 56 -3.48 -18.10 -10.59
N ILE A 57 -3.02 -19.30 -10.28
CA ILE A 57 -3.57 -20.16 -9.22
C ILE A 57 -2.46 -20.47 -8.24
N THR A 58 -2.70 -20.27 -6.94
CA THR A 58 -1.73 -20.63 -5.91
C THR A 58 -1.56 -22.15 -5.78
N LEU A 59 -0.32 -22.56 -5.50
CA LEU A 59 0.04 -23.96 -5.27
C LEU A 59 0.16 -24.26 -3.74
N PRO A 60 -0.12 -25.48 -3.31
CA PRO A 60 -0.69 -26.60 -4.07
C PRO A 60 -2.15 -26.33 -4.46
N ARG A 61 -2.59 -26.86 -5.60
CA ARG A 61 -3.97 -26.68 -6.10
C ARG A 61 -4.96 -27.35 -5.14
N LYS A 62 -5.81 -26.54 -4.54
CA LYS A 62 -6.91 -26.95 -3.66
C LYS A 62 -8.19 -26.25 -4.08
N ALA A 63 -9.33 -26.69 -3.57
CA ALA A 63 -10.62 -26.05 -3.87
C ALA A 63 -10.65 -24.56 -3.43
N ASP A 64 -9.95 -24.23 -2.37
CA ASP A 64 -9.82 -22.87 -1.79
C ASP A 64 -8.58 -22.09 -2.28
N SER A 65 -7.80 -22.64 -3.22
CA SER A 65 -6.64 -21.93 -3.79
C SER A 65 -7.05 -20.57 -4.33
N VAL A 66 -6.24 -19.54 -4.05
CA VAL A 66 -6.47 -18.19 -4.58
C VAL A 66 -6.30 -18.23 -6.09
N VAL A 67 -7.28 -17.65 -6.79
CA VAL A 67 -7.25 -17.45 -8.24
C VAL A 67 -7.24 -15.95 -8.52
N GLN A 68 -6.21 -15.48 -9.18
CA GLN A 68 -6.05 -14.07 -9.55
C GLN A 68 -6.14 -13.93 -11.06
N GLY A 69 -6.83 -12.87 -11.51
CA GLY A 69 -6.88 -12.45 -12.90
C GLY A 69 -5.97 -11.25 -13.16
N GLY A 70 -5.42 -11.15 -14.36
CA GLY A 70 -4.61 -10.04 -14.82
C GLY A 70 -4.62 -9.97 -16.33
N ASN A 71 -3.93 -9.01 -16.93
CA ASN A 71 -3.73 -8.94 -18.37
C ASN A 71 -2.28 -9.27 -18.75
N CYS A 72 -2.03 -9.48 -20.03
CA CYS A 72 -0.71 -9.82 -20.54
C CYS A 72 0.35 -8.72 -20.30
N PHE A 73 -0.05 -7.47 -20.30
CA PHE A 73 0.86 -6.36 -19.98
C PHE A 73 1.36 -6.44 -18.53
N ALA A 74 0.44 -6.63 -17.57
CA ALA A 74 0.81 -6.78 -16.16
C ALA A 74 1.71 -8.01 -15.94
N TYR A 75 1.40 -9.12 -16.60
CA TYR A 75 2.22 -10.33 -16.56
C TYR A 75 3.63 -10.08 -17.11
N GLN A 76 3.76 -9.41 -18.27
CA GLN A 76 5.06 -9.06 -18.85
C GLN A 76 5.90 -8.20 -17.91
N GLN A 77 5.29 -7.24 -17.23
CA GLN A 77 5.99 -6.41 -16.24
C GLN A 77 6.47 -7.23 -15.02
N GLN A 78 5.73 -8.25 -14.63
CA GLN A 78 6.11 -9.14 -13.51
C GLN A 78 7.27 -10.08 -13.86
N ILE A 79 7.29 -10.64 -15.08
CA ILE A 79 8.39 -11.52 -15.52
C ILE A 79 9.65 -10.76 -15.95
N GLY A 80 9.53 -9.46 -16.20
CA GLY A 80 10.58 -8.55 -16.62
C GLY A 80 10.29 -7.91 -17.98
N ALA A 81 10.34 -6.60 -18.03
CA ALA A 81 10.08 -5.83 -19.25
C ALA A 81 11.13 -6.09 -20.36
N ASP A 82 12.32 -6.55 -19.95
CA ASP A 82 13.44 -6.92 -20.83
C ASP A 82 13.36 -8.34 -21.38
N LYS A 83 12.42 -9.16 -20.88
CA LYS A 83 12.22 -10.53 -21.34
C LYS A 83 11.39 -10.56 -22.62
N PRO A 84 11.53 -11.62 -23.45
CA PRO A 84 10.64 -11.85 -24.57
C PRO A 84 9.18 -11.85 -24.12
N TRP A 85 8.28 -11.42 -25.02
CA TRP A 85 6.86 -11.37 -24.72
C TRP A 85 6.34 -12.73 -24.23
N GLY A 86 5.79 -12.76 -23.00
CA GLY A 86 5.45 -14.00 -22.30
C GLY A 86 4.10 -14.59 -22.68
N CYS A 87 3.20 -13.79 -23.28
CA CYS A 87 1.90 -14.29 -23.76
C CYS A 87 2.03 -14.95 -25.13
N LYS A 88 1.23 -15.99 -25.36
CA LYS A 88 1.25 -16.81 -26.58
C LYS A 88 0.03 -16.60 -27.47
N LEU A 89 -1.10 -16.21 -26.88
CA LEU A 89 -2.37 -16.01 -27.57
C LEU A 89 -2.65 -14.52 -27.83
N THR A 90 -2.15 -13.64 -26.97
CA THR A 90 -2.35 -12.20 -27.02
C THR A 90 -1.06 -11.52 -27.48
N THR A 91 -1.14 -10.73 -28.54
CA THR A 91 0.01 -9.95 -29.01
C THR A 91 0.31 -8.78 -28.05
N GLN A 92 1.56 -8.34 -28.07
CA GLN A 92 1.97 -7.17 -27.29
C GLN A 92 1.15 -5.94 -27.64
N GLU A 93 0.90 -5.71 -28.93
CA GLU A 93 0.11 -4.58 -29.45
C GLU A 93 -1.33 -4.61 -28.92
N ALA A 94 -2.00 -5.77 -28.97
CA ALA A 94 -3.35 -5.93 -28.46
C ALA A 94 -3.41 -5.64 -26.94
N SER A 95 -2.47 -6.20 -26.18
CA SER A 95 -2.39 -5.97 -24.75
C SER A 95 -2.12 -4.49 -24.38
N MET A 96 -1.23 -3.83 -25.14
CA MET A 96 -0.96 -2.40 -24.98
C MET A 96 -2.18 -1.54 -25.32
N GLY A 97 -2.96 -1.93 -26.34
CA GLY A 97 -4.22 -1.28 -26.70
C GLY A 97 -5.22 -1.25 -25.55
N VAL A 98 -5.39 -2.39 -24.84
CA VAL A 98 -6.26 -2.49 -23.65
C VAL A 98 -5.82 -1.55 -22.55
N VAL A 99 -4.52 -1.51 -22.25
CA VAL A 99 -3.96 -0.68 -21.19
C VAL A 99 -4.08 0.82 -21.53
N LYS A 100 -3.82 1.19 -22.78
CA LYS A 100 -4.02 2.58 -23.24
C LYS A 100 -5.49 3.01 -23.21
N ALA A 101 -6.40 2.11 -23.57
CA ALA A 101 -7.83 2.36 -23.44
C ALA A 101 -8.27 2.57 -21.97
N LEU A 102 -7.61 1.93 -21.02
CA LEU A 102 -7.85 2.15 -19.60
C LEU A 102 -7.50 3.59 -19.17
N ALA A 103 -6.37 4.14 -19.65
CA ALA A 103 -5.99 5.52 -19.39
C ALA A 103 -7.01 6.51 -19.96
N ALA A 104 -7.49 6.28 -21.19
CA ALA A 104 -8.49 7.11 -21.84
C ALA A 104 -9.86 7.08 -21.11
N LYS A 105 -10.27 5.91 -20.60
CA LYS A 105 -11.46 5.78 -19.74
C LYS A 105 -11.31 6.56 -18.43
N ALA A 106 -10.12 6.51 -17.82
CA ALA A 106 -9.84 7.16 -16.54
C ALA A 106 -9.77 8.69 -16.68
N THR A 107 -9.13 9.17 -17.74
CA THR A 107 -8.93 10.60 -18.01
C THR A 107 -8.87 10.80 -19.54
N PRO A 108 -9.95 11.27 -20.20
CA PRO A 108 -10.00 11.40 -21.64
C PRO A 108 -8.90 12.29 -22.25
N SER A 109 -8.37 13.24 -21.48
CA SER A 109 -7.25 14.10 -21.89
C SER A 109 -5.88 13.44 -21.78
N CYS A 110 -5.77 12.26 -21.14
CA CYS A 110 -4.52 11.54 -21.02
C CYS A 110 -4.31 10.63 -22.23
N VAL A 111 -3.49 11.06 -23.17
CA VAL A 111 -2.92 10.20 -24.22
C VAL A 111 -1.62 9.61 -23.66
N PRO A 112 -1.57 8.31 -23.32
CA PRO A 112 -0.40 7.74 -22.66
C PRO A 112 0.77 7.59 -23.63
N THR A 113 1.94 8.06 -23.19
CA THR A 113 3.23 7.92 -23.89
C THR A 113 4.12 6.86 -23.25
N LYS A 114 3.90 6.59 -21.96
CA LYS A 114 4.53 5.49 -21.22
C LYS A 114 3.50 4.92 -20.25
N GLU A 115 3.61 3.64 -20.02
CA GLU A 115 2.76 2.89 -19.10
C GLU A 115 3.57 1.91 -18.26
N ARG A 116 3.17 1.70 -17.01
CA ARG A 116 3.76 0.75 -16.09
C ARG A 116 2.67 0.10 -15.24
N PHE A 117 2.78 -1.20 -15.05
CA PHE A 117 2.03 -1.91 -14.04
C PHE A 117 2.74 -1.78 -12.68
N ILE A 118 2.04 -1.26 -11.67
CA ILE A 118 2.61 -1.04 -10.33
C ILE A 118 2.45 -2.31 -9.49
N GLY A 119 1.31 -2.99 -9.61
CA GLY A 119 0.98 -4.17 -8.84
C GLY A 119 -0.53 -4.37 -8.68
N ALA A 120 -0.91 -5.48 -8.04
CA ALA A 120 -2.29 -5.79 -7.71
C ALA A 120 -2.47 -5.84 -6.19
N LEU A 121 -3.62 -5.39 -5.72
CA LEU A 121 -4.06 -5.49 -4.33
C LEU A 121 -4.70 -6.87 -4.09
N THR A 122 -4.89 -7.22 -2.83
CA THR A 122 -5.48 -8.51 -2.42
C THR A 122 -6.94 -8.68 -2.85
N ASP A 123 -7.65 -7.58 -3.12
CA ASP A 123 -9.03 -7.58 -3.66
C ASP A 123 -9.07 -7.74 -5.18
N GLY A 124 -7.91 -7.90 -5.84
CA GLY A 124 -7.76 -8.00 -7.29
C GLY A 124 -7.67 -6.66 -8.01
N THR A 125 -7.74 -5.52 -7.30
CA THR A 125 -7.55 -4.20 -7.90
C THR A 125 -6.14 -4.07 -8.45
N GLN A 126 -6.02 -3.65 -9.70
CA GLN A 126 -4.77 -3.47 -10.43
C GLN A 126 -4.41 -1.99 -10.50
N ASN A 127 -3.15 -1.65 -10.26
CA ASN A 127 -2.65 -0.29 -10.30
C ASN A 127 -1.72 -0.09 -11.51
N TYR A 128 -1.99 0.93 -12.31
CA TYR A 128 -1.21 1.29 -13.48
C TYR A 128 -0.78 2.75 -13.39
N GLU A 129 0.48 3.03 -13.69
CA GLU A 129 0.98 4.39 -13.89
C GLU A 129 1.02 4.70 -15.38
N PHE A 130 0.54 5.89 -15.75
CA PHE A 130 0.61 6.43 -17.10
C PHE A 130 1.29 7.80 -17.11
N VAL A 131 2.16 8.00 -18.09
CA VAL A 131 2.66 9.32 -18.45
C VAL A 131 1.86 9.81 -19.63
N CYS A 132 1.17 10.92 -19.47
CA CYS A 132 0.37 11.50 -20.54
C CYS A 132 1.23 12.39 -21.47
N GLN A 133 0.80 12.57 -22.71
CA GLN A 133 1.51 13.40 -23.70
C GLN A 133 1.72 14.85 -23.23
N ALA A 134 0.83 15.38 -22.40
CA ALA A 134 0.96 16.68 -21.78
C ALA A 134 2.02 16.76 -20.66
N GLY A 135 2.76 15.68 -20.40
CA GLY A 135 3.81 15.61 -19.40
C GLY A 135 3.33 15.30 -17.98
N ASN A 136 2.04 15.32 -17.71
CA ASN A 136 1.48 14.92 -16.43
C ASN A 136 1.36 13.39 -16.31
N GLY A 137 1.39 12.89 -15.09
CA GLY A 137 1.19 11.47 -14.80
C GLY A 137 -0.09 11.20 -14.02
N ILE A 138 -0.66 10.02 -14.23
CA ILE A 138 -1.80 9.52 -13.47
C ILE A 138 -1.55 8.08 -13.03
N VAL A 139 -2.15 7.70 -11.89
CA VAL A 139 -2.30 6.31 -11.48
C VAL A 139 -3.77 5.92 -11.61
N VAL A 140 -4.02 4.84 -12.32
CA VAL A 140 -5.36 4.27 -12.49
C VAL A 140 -5.45 3.00 -11.69
N GLN A 141 -6.43 2.93 -10.81
CA GLN A 141 -6.85 1.73 -10.10
C GLN A 141 -8.02 1.11 -10.86
N ALA A 142 -7.85 -0.10 -11.33
CA ALA A 142 -8.85 -0.80 -12.14
C ALA A 142 -9.20 -2.16 -11.52
N ASP A 143 -10.42 -2.63 -11.77
CA ASP A 143 -10.78 -4.00 -11.51
C ASP A 143 -10.17 -4.95 -12.59
N PRO A 144 -10.20 -6.27 -12.38
CA PRO A 144 -9.66 -7.23 -13.35
C PRO A 144 -10.30 -7.18 -14.74
N ASN A 145 -11.46 -6.54 -14.89
CA ASN A 145 -12.21 -6.41 -16.16
C ASN A 145 -11.96 -5.07 -16.85
N GLY A 146 -11.04 -4.26 -16.34
CA GLY A 146 -10.72 -2.93 -16.89
C GLY A 146 -11.76 -1.85 -16.55
N GLY A 147 -12.58 -2.08 -15.52
CA GLY A 147 -13.40 -1.04 -14.92
C GLY A 147 -12.54 -0.10 -14.06
N VAL A 148 -12.59 1.20 -14.33
CA VAL A 148 -11.86 2.20 -13.54
C VAL A 148 -12.57 2.38 -12.20
N LYS A 149 -11.87 2.04 -11.10
CA LYS A 149 -12.34 2.27 -9.72
C LYS A 149 -11.96 3.65 -9.22
N ARG A 150 -10.74 4.08 -9.52
CA ARG A 150 -10.20 5.35 -9.05
C ARG A 150 -9.10 5.83 -9.99
N THR A 151 -9.02 7.14 -10.18
CA THR A 151 -7.92 7.82 -10.85
C THR A 151 -7.28 8.80 -9.87
N LEU A 152 -5.95 8.77 -9.79
CA LEU A 152 -5.15 9.66 -8.97
C LEU A 152 -4.20 10.43 -9.87
N THR A 153 -4.03 11.71 -9.64
CA THR A 153 -2.88 12.44 -10.21
C THR A 153 -1.60 11.91 -9.57
N CYS A 154 -0.44 12.06 -10.20
CA CYS A 154 0.83 11.67 -9.57
C CYS A 154 1.09 12.42 -8.26
N GLY A 155 0.55 13.64 -8.12
CA GLY A 155 0.51 14.37 -6.85
C GLY A 155 -0.22 13.61 -5.74
N GLN A 156 -1.36 13.02 -6.04
CA GLN A 156 -2.15 12.23 -5.09
C GLN A 156 -1.63 10.80 -4.90
N ALA A 157 -1.02 10.24 -5.93
CA ALA A 157 -0.50 8.88 -5.95
C ALA A 157 0.87 8.74 -5.26
N GLY A 158 1.59 9.84 -5.09
CA GLY A 158 2.89 9.86 -4.41
C GLY A 158 3.92 8.97 -5.09
N SER A 159 4.58 8.12 -4.33
CA SER A 159 5.63 7.22 -4.83
C SER A 159 5.11 6.08 -5.73
N MET A 160 3.81 5.93 -5.92
CA MET A 160 3.30 5.07 -6.99
C MET A 160 3.68 5.61 -8.37
N CYS A 161 3.87 6.92 -8.52
CA CYS A 161 4.42 7.52 -9.71
C CYS A 161 5.95 7.54 -9.66
N THR A 162 6.59 6.86 -10.60
CA THR A 162 8.05 6.84 -10.73
C THR A 162 8.52 7.27 -12.12
N MET A 163 7.64 7.28 -13.12
CA MET A 163 7.96 7.64 -14.49
C MET A 163 7.85 9.15 -14.76
N THR A 164 7.08 9.88 -13.93
CA THR A 164 6.85 11.33 -14.06
C THR A 164 7.57 12.15 -12.99
N VAL A 165 8.53 11.55 -12.27
CA VAL A 165 9.28 12.23 -11.21
C VAL A 165 10.34 13.14 -11.83
N ASP A 166 9.87 14.25 -12.40
CA ASP A 166 10.69 15.45 -12.48
C ASP A 166 10.53 16.28 -11.19
N ALA A 167 11.37 17.28 -10.99
CA ALA A 167 11.31 18.14 -9.79
C ALA A 167 9.95 18.82 -9.63
N SER A 168 9.21 19.07 -10.72
CA SER A 168 7.87 19.67 -10.71
C SER A 168 6.81 18.70 -10.23
N GLY A 169 6.92 17.42 -10.60
CA GLY A 169 6.03 16.34 -10.12
C GLY A 169 6.19 16.09 -8.62
N VAL A 170 7.43 16.10 -8.12
CA VAL A 170 7.70 15.97 -6.67
C VAL A 170 7.12 17.16 -5.91
N ALA A 171 7.31 18.38 -6.39
CA ALA A 171 6.77 19.58 -5.75
C ALA A 171 5.22 19.59 -5.76
N SER A 172 4.60 19.17 -6.87
CA SER A 172 3.14 19.05 -6.97
C SER A 172 2.59 17.98 -6.02
N ALA A 173 3.29 16.84 -5.89
CA ALA A 173 2.95 15.79 -4.96
C ALA A 173 3.07 16.24 -3.50
N ALA A 174 4.17 16.91 -3.14
CA ALA A 174 4.38 17.46 -1.81
C ALA A 174 3.27 18.45 -1.43
N LYS A 175 2.86 19.32 -2.36
CA LYS A 175 1.72 20.22 -2.15
C LYS A 175 0.41 19.48 -1.94
N GLY A 176 0.13 18.43 -2.72
CA GLY A 176 -1.06 17.59 -2.52
C GLY A 176 -1.09 16.94 -1.14
N TYR A 177 0.06 16.44 -0.67
CA TYR A 177 0.15 15.92 0.70
C TYR A 177 0.04 17.00 1.77
N THR A 178 0.58 18.20 1.53
CA THR A 178 0.44 19.34 2.45
C THR A 178 -1.02 19.60 2.78
N ASP A 179 -1.88 19.67 1.78
CA ASP A 179 -3.32 19.95 1.97
C ASP A 179 -3.99 18.83 2.80
N VAL A 180 -3.65 17.57 2.52
CA VAL A 180 -4.22 16.42 3.24
C VAL A 180 -3.72 16.36 4.69
N VAL A 181 -2.42 16.48 4.93
CA VAL A 181 -1.86 16.33 6.28
C VAL A 181 -2.24 17.48 7.21
N LYS A 182 -2.48 18.69 6.66
CA LYS A 182 -3.00 19.83 7.43
C LYS A 182 -4.38 19.53 8.02
N VAL A 183 -5.25 18.91 7.24
CA VAL A 183 -6.59 18.52 7.70
C VAL A 183 -6.53 17.29 8.61
N ALA A 184 -5.58 16.38 8.35
CA ALA A 184 -5.49 15.08 9.03
C ALA A 184 -4.74 15.09 10.36
N GLY A 185 -4.23 16.26 10.84
CA GLY A 185 -3.63 16.38 12.17
C GLY A 185 -2.27 17.11 12.25
N LEU A 186 -1.74 17.65 11.14
CA LEU A 186 -0.53 18.48 11.11
C LEU A 186 -0.81 19.87 10.50
N PRO A 187 -1.55 20.76 11.18
CA PRO A 187 -2.08 21.98 10.57
C PRO A 187 -1.03 22.97 10.05
N THR A 188 0.21 22.87 10.56
CA THR A 188 1.33 23.76 10.18
C THR A 188 2.35 23.08 9.27
N CYS A 189 2.10 21.83 8.83
CA CYS A 189 3.05 21.07 8.03
C CYS A 189 3.00 21.51 6.57
N GLU A 190 4.09 22.10 6.07
CA GLU A 190 4.42 22.17 4.66
C GLU A 190 5.29 20.97 4.34
N VAL A 191 4.84 20.07 3.47
CA VAL A 191 5.54 18.82 3.18
C VAL A 191 6.77 19.10 2.33
N ALA A 192 7.94 18.86 2.90
CA ALA A 192 9.23 19.01 2.22
C ALA A 192 9.63 17.72 1.48
N LYS A 193 9.40 16.56 2.10
CA LYS A 193 9.70 15.23 1.53
C LYS A 193 8.60 14.23 1.91
N PHE A 194 8.45 13.21 1.09
CA PHE A 194 7.52 12.11 1.38
C PHE A 194 8.04 10.80 0.80
N GLN A 195 7.58 9.70 1.40
CA GLN A 195 7.75 8.36 0.83
C GLN A 195 6.55 7.49 1.18
N THR A 196 6.14 6.61 0.27
CA THR A 196 5.07 5.67 0.60
C THR A 196 5.63 4.51 1.42
N LEU A 197 4.77 3.98 2.27
CA LEU A 197 5.04 2.81 3.10
C LEU A 197 4.22 1.62 2.58
N PRO A 198 4.64 0.38 2.89
CA PRO A 198 3.87 -0.82 2.55
C PRO A 198 2.45 -0.74 3.08
N LEU A 199 1.46 -1.09 2.24
CA LEU A 199 0.07 -1.10 2.66
C LEU A 199 -0.24 -2.30 3.55
N LYS A 200 -1.07 -2.09 4.56
CA LYS A 200 -1.61 -3.10 5.45
C LYS A 200 -3.08 -3.36 5.15
N ALA A 201 -3.63 -4.44 5.71
CA ALA A 201 -5.03 -4.80 5.52
C ALA A 201 -5.96 -3.63 5.89
N GLY A 202 -6.86 -3.26 4.97
CA GLY A 202 -7.81 -2.16 5.12
C GLY A 202 -7.23 -0.75 4.98
N VAL A 203 -5.90 -0.61 4.77
CA VAL A 203 -5.25 0.68 4.52
C VAL A 203 -5.17 0.92 3.02
N THR A 204 -5.68 2.05 2.56
CA THR A 204 -5.68 2.45 1.14
C THR A 204 -4.50 3.34 0.78
N GLN A 205 -3.90 4.01 1.79
CA GLN A 205 -2.70 4.83 1.62
C GLN A 205 -1.91 4.87 2.94
N ALA A 206 -0.58 4.76 2.84
CA ALA A 206 0.35 4.98 3.95
C ALA A 206 1.56 5.76 3.41
N VAL A 207 1.77 6.97 3.91
CA VAL A 207 2.81 7.88 3.41
C VAL A 207 3.53 8.53 4.59
N GLU A 208 4.83 8.33 4.67
CA GLU A 208 5.66 9.12 5.59
C GLU A 208 5.94 10.48 4.97
N VAL A 209 5.70 11.55 5.72
CA VAL A 209 5.98 12.92 5.31
C VAL A 209 6.96 13.58 6.28
N THR A 210 7.82 14.45 5.75
CA THR A 210 8.66 15.37 6.54
C THR A 210 8.19 16.77 6.25
N CYS A 211 7.98 17.57 7.28
CA CYS A 211 7.62 18.97 7.14
C CYS A 211 8.87 19.85 6.97
N GLU A 212 8.73 21.02 6.37
CA GLU A 212 9.82 22.02 6.31
C GLU A 212 10.28 22.44 7.71
N SER A 213 9.39 22.41 8.70
CA SER A 213 9.72 22.63 10.11
C SER A 213 10.54 21.49 10.76
N GLY A 214 10.79 20.40 10.07
CA GLY A 214 11.56 19.24 10.50
C GLY A 214 10.77 18.12 11.18
N LEU A 215 9.62 18.39 11.76
CA LEU A 215 8.75 17.36 12.35
C LEU A 215 7.72 16.91 11.33
N GLY A 216 7.65 15.61 11.11
CA GLY A 216 6.70 14.98 10.22
C GLY A 216 5.94 13.84 10.91
N GLY A 217 5.36 12.95 10.10
CA GLY A 217 4.60 11.82 10.57
C GLY A 217 4.25 10.87 9.45
N VAL A 218 3.32 9.96 9.72
CA VAL A 218 2.79 9.03 8.73
C VAL A 218 1.31 9.29 8.53
N LEU A 219 0.94 9.70 7.32
CA LEU A 219 -0.44 9.76 6.86
C LEU A 219 -0.91 8.34 6.58
N VAL A 220 -2.00 7.94 7.20
CA VAL A 220 -2.66 6.65 6.95
C VAL A 220 -4.10 6.92 6.55
N SER A 221 -4.49 6.45 5.36
CA SER A 221 -5.87 6.48 4.88
C SER A 221 -6.49 5.10 5.05
N LYS A 222 -7.52 5.02 5.89
CA LYS A 222 -8.25 3.79 6.18
C LYS A 222 -9.74 4.07 6.26
N ASP A 223 -10.56 3.23 5.62
CA ASP A 223 -12.03 3.35 5.63
C ASP A 223 -12.52 4.75 5.22
N GLY A 224 -11.83 5.38 4.25
CA GLY A 224 -12.15 6.72 3.76
C GLY A 224 -11.76 7.87 4.70
N LYS A 225 -11.07 7.60 5.81
CA LYS A 225 -10.59 8.60 6.76
C LYS A 225 -9.08 8.72 6.70
N ASP A 226 -8.59 9.94 6.60
CA ASP A 226 -7.18 10.30 6.66
C ASP A 226 -6.80 10.66 8.11
N THR A 227 -5.70 10.08 8.59
CA THR A 227 -5.17 10.35 9.93
C THR A 227 -3.66 10.45 9.87
N VAL A 228 -3.08 11.45 10.49
CA VAL A 228 -1.63 11.54 10.63
C VAL A 228 -1.21 11.06 12.02
N PHE A 229 -0.30 10.11 12.05
CA PHE A 229 0.34 9.61 13.25
C PHE A 229 1.77 10.15 13.34
N ASN A 230 2.19 10.60 14.51
CA ASN A 230 3.60 10.88 14.72
C ASN A 230 4.45 9.60 14.67
N CYS A 231 5.78 9.74 14.49
CA CYS A 231 6.68 8.61 14.27
C CYS A 231 6.77 7.64 15.47
N GLY A 232 6.47 8.08 16.69
CA GLY A 232 6.40 7.21 17.85
C GLY A 232 5.11 6.37 17.85
N ARG A 233 3.95 7.02 17.68
CA ARG A 233 2.65 6.36 17.69
C ARG A 233 2.49 5.36 16.52
N VAL A 234 2.98 5.69 15.35
CA VAL A 234 2.83 4.84 14.16
C VAL A 234 3.51 3.47 14.32
N MET A 235 4.49 3.35 15.22
CA MET A 235 5.11 2.06 15.54
C MET A 235 4.11 1.05 16.10
N ALA A 236 3.11 1.50 16.87
CA ALA A 236 2.04 0.63 17.36
C ALA A 236 1.06 0.19 16.26
N GLU A 237 1.00 0.94 15.16
CA GLU A 237 0.31 0.54 13.93
C GLU A 237 1.21 -0.33 13.03
N GLY A 238 2.44 -0.62 13.49
CA GLY A 238 3.43 -1.47 12.83
C GLY A 238 4.09 -0.82 11.62
N TYR A 239 4.13 0.50 11.53
CA TYR A 239 4.96 1.25 10.61
C TYR A 239 6.19 1.80 11.33
N SER A 240 7.19 2.19 10.56
CA SER A 240 8.39 2.88 11.08
C SER A 240 8.70 4.09 10.19
N CYS A 241 9.12 5.18 10.81
CA CYS A 241 9.66 6.32 10.09
C CYS A 241 11.13 6.06 9.74
N SER A 242 11.47 6.23 8.48
CA SER A 242 12.84 6.19 7.98
C SER A 242 13.29 7.54 7.42
N LEU A 243 12.35 8.26 6.81
CA LEU A 243 12.58 9.58 6.22
C LEU A 243 12.81 10.65 7.30
N ASN A 244 12.06 10.56 8.42
CA ASN A 244 12.18 11.45 9.57
C ASN A 244 13.31 11.05 10.54
N GLY A 245 13.90 9.85 10.37
CA GLY A 245 14.97 9.33 11.22
C GLY A 245 14.51 8.85 12.62
N LYS A 246 15.42 8.17 13.33
CA LYS A 246 15.14 7.58 14.65
C LYS A 246 14.81 8.63 15.72
N GLU A 247 15.44 9.79 15.64
CA GLU A 247 15.24 10.87 16.61
C GLU A 247 13.84 11.50 16.53
N ALA A 248 13.19 11.44 15.35
CA ALA A 248 11.85 12.01 15.18
C ALA A 248 10.80 11.34 16.08
N ALA A 249 10.90 10.03 16.30
CA ALA A 249 10.02 9.31 17.23
C ALA A 249 10.24 9.80 18.67
N ASN A 250 11.48 9.94 19.11
CA ASN A 250 11.84 10.43 20.44
C ASN A 250 11.37 11.88 20.65
N GLN A 251 11.60 12.74 19.67
CA GLN A 251 11.18 14.15 19.71
C GLN A 251 9.65 14.27 19.77
N ALA A 252 8.93 13.53 18.93
CA ALA A 252 7.48 13.53 18.92
C ALA A 252 6.89 13.06 20.27
N MET A 253 7.45 11.97 20.84
CA MET A 253 7.01 11.48 22.15
C MET A 253 7.38 12.43 23.28
N THR A 254 8.53 13.09 23.21
CA THR A 254 8.92 14.14 24.18
C THR A 254 7.92 15.30 24.15
N ALA A 255 7.59 15.80 22.96
CA ALA A 255 6.61 16.89 22.82
C ALA A 255 5.22 16.47 23.36
N GLN A 256 4.80 15.25 23.08
CA GLN A 256 3.53 14.71 23.54
C GLN A 256 3.47 14.56 25.06
N LEU A 257 4.53 14.07 25.70
CA LEU A 257 4.63 13.98 27.16
C LEU A 257 4.63 15.37 27.82
N LYS A 258 5.35 16.32 27.22
CA LYS A 258 5.35 17.72 27.72
C LYS A 258 3.96 18.35 27.68
N ALA A 259 3.19 18.12 26.61
CA ALA A 259 1.81 18.58 26.51
C ALA A 259 0.89 17.99 27.59
N GLN A 260 1.28 16.86 28.20
CA GLN A 260 0.60 16.20 29.32
C GLN A 260 1.24 16.54 30.69
N GLY A 261 2.04 17.61 30.78
CA GLY A 261 2.68 18.05 32.01
C GLY A 261 3.84 17.18 32.48
N LYS A 262 4.35 16.26 31.67
CA LYS A 262 5.51 15.41 31.99
C LYS A 262 6.81 16.06 31.49
N ASN A 263 7.08 17.29 32.00
CA ASN A 263 8.13 18.16 31.49
C ASN A 263 9.57 17.67 31.74
N THR A 264 9.76 16.77 32.69
CA THR A 264 11.08 16.25 33.08
C THR A 264 11.54 15.10 32.17
N CYS A 265 10.65 14.46 31.36
CA CYS A 265 11.03 13.37 30.51
C CYS A 265 11.44 13.83 29.11
N THR A 266 12.73 13.76 28.82
CA THR A 266 13.23 13.77 27.44
C THR A 266 13.34 12.33 26.96
N VAL A 267 12.59 11.95 25.93
CA VAL A 267 12.51 10.56 25.46
C VAL A 267 13.82 10.16 24.79
N SER A 268 14.40 9.05 25.22
CA SER A 268 15.61 8.43 24.66
C SER A 268 15.35 7.11 23.94
N GLY A 269 14.18 6.54 24.16
CA GLY A 269 13.79 5.27 23.52
C GLY A 269 12.28 5.09 23.46
N VAL A 270 11.82 4.48 22.39
CA VAL A 270 10.40 4.21 22.10
C VAL A 270 10.25 2.74 21.70
N SER A 271 9.28 2.04 22.27
CA SER A 271 8.98 0.65 21.94
C SER A 271 7.46 0.41 21.88
N PRO A 272 6.92 -0.15 20.79
CA PRO A 272 5.53 -0.53 20.71
C PRO A 272 5.27 -1.82 21.48
N LEU A 273 4.11 -1.92 22.13
CA LEU A 273 3.62 -3.16 22.70
C LEU A 273 2.42 -3.67 21.90
N ALA A 274 2.46 -4.96 21.58
CA ALA A 274 1.38 -5.62 20.87
C ALA A 274 0.13 -5.73 21.76
N SER A 275 -1.01 -5.26 21.27
CA SER A 275 -2.31 -5.45 21.89
C SER A 275 -3.40 -5.45 20.80
N ALA A 276 -4.47 -6.21 21.03
CA ALA A 276 -5.60 -6.29 20.11
C ALA A 276 -6.54 -5.07 20.21
N THR A 277 -6.66 -4.46 21.40
CA THR A 277 -7.70 -3.48 21.70
C THR A 277 -7.20 -2.04 21.78
N SER A 278 -5.91 -1.82 22.01
CA SER A 278 -5.32 -0.49 22.16
C SER A 278 -3.92 -0.47 21.57
N ALA A 279 -3.47 0.69 21.13
CA ALA A 279 -2.08 0.91 20.76
C ALA A 279 -1.31 1.39 21.99
N TYR A 280 -0.29 0.67 22.41
CA TYR A 280 0.57 1.03 23.54
C TYR A 280 1.98 1.33 23.07
N ILE A 281 2.53 2.42 23.58
CA ILE A 281 3.90 2.83 23.35
C ILE A 281 4.59 3.00 24.70
N GLU A 282 5.64 2.22 24.92
CA GLU A 282 6.55 2.43 26.04
C GLU A 282 7.61 3.45 25.65
N VAL A 283 7.89 4.41 26.54
CA VAL A 283 8.96 5.39 26.36
C VAL A 283 9.93 5.35 27.53
N ALA A 284 11.21 5.51 27.23
CA ALA A 284 12.28 5.67 28.21
C ALA A 284 12.72 7.13 28.24
N CYS A 285 13.04 7.65 29.43
CA CYS A 285 13.56 9.01 29.64
C CYS A 285 15.10 9.00 29.72
N SER A 286 15.77 10.01 29.14
CA SER A 286 17.24 10.11 29.10
C SER A 286 17.88 10.57 30.42
N ASP A 287 17.09 11.20 31.28
CA ASP A 287 17.52 11.80 32.56
C ASP A 287 17.50 10.79 33.74
N GLY A 288 17.25 9.49 33.43
CA GLY A 288 17.10 8.49 34.47
C GLY A 288 15.77 8.53 35.21
N ALA A 289 14.85 9.40 34.81
CA ALA A 289 13.50 9.41 35.33
C ALA A 289 12.75 8.13 34.93
N PRO A 290 11.77 7.68 35.73
CA PRO A 290 10.92 6.55 35.34
C PRO A 290 10.22 6.82 34.00
N GLY A 291 10.27 5.85 33.12
CA GLY A 291 9.58 5.95 31.84
C GLY A 291 8.06 5.85 31.95
N TYR A 292 7.41 5.94 30.82
CA TYR A 292 5.96 5.96 30.74
C TYR A 292 5.44 4.93 29.73
N MET A 293 4.19 4.51 29.95
CA MET A 293 3.36 3.80 29.02
C MET A 293 2.28 4.73 28.49
N ILE A 294 2.24 4.94 27.19
CA ILE A 294 1.23 5.77 26.52
C ILE A 294 0.24 4.83 25.85
N LYS A 295 -1.04 4.98 26.16
CA LYS A 295 -2.15 4.23 25.60
C LYS A 295 -2.92 5.11 24.63
N TYR A 296 -3.07 4.65 23.41
CA TYR A 296 -3.91 5.28 22.39
C TYR A 296 -5.15 4.42 22.12
N PRO A 297 -6.33 5.04 21.97
CA PRO A 297 -7.51 4.30 21.54
C PRO A 297 -7.31 3.78 20.11
N ARG A 298 -7.79 2.55 19.85
CA ARG A 298 -7.86 1.96 18.51
C ARG A 298 -9.21 2.10 17.85
N ALA A 299 -10.23 2.56 18.58
CA ALA A 299 -11.56 2.73 18.04
C ALA A 299 -11.56 3.83 16.96
N SER A 300 -12.20 3.50 15.83
CA SER A 300 -12.28 4.35 14.63
C SER A 300 -13.00 5.69 14.83
N ASN A 301 -13.56 5.97 16.01
CA ASN A 301 -14.44 7.11 16.29
C ASN A 301 -13.90 8.05 17.36
N GLU A 302 -12.74 7.79 17.97
CA GLU A 302 -12.16 8.69 18.95
C GLU A 302 -11.16 9.65 18.29
N PRO A 303 -11.12 10.92 18.71
CA PRO A 303 -10.19 11.90 18.15
C PRO A 303 -8.74 11.43 18.36
N ALA A 304 -7.90 11.72 17.36
CA ALA A 304 -6.49 11.37 17.37
C ALA A 304 -5.72 11.88 18.61
N ASP A 305 -6.30 12.81 19.35
CA ASP A 305 -5.70 13.53 20.46
C ASP A 305 -5.95 12.89 21.84
N GLY A 306 -6.88 11.91 21.94
CA GLY A 306 -7.14 11.19 23.18
C GLY A 306 -6.09 10.12 23.45
N PHE A 307 -5.26 10.29 24.49
CA PHE A 307 -4.35 9.25 24.96
C PHE A 307 -4.16 9.36 26.46
N ASP A 308 -3.92 8.21 27.10
CA ASP A 308 -3.62 8.11 28.53
C ASP A 308 -2.13 7.90 28.74
N VAL A 309 -1.57 8.51 29.79
CA VAL A 309 -0.16 8.34 30.18
C VAL A 309 -0.08 7.71 31.56
N TYR A 310 0.53 6.56 31.65
CA TYR A 310 0.79 5.81 32.88
C TYR A 310 2.28 5.82 33.19
N THR A 311 2.68 5.97 34.45
CA THR A 311 4.05 5.65 34.86
C THR A 311 4.29 4.15 34.68
N CYS A 312 5.53 3.73 34.43
CA CYS A 312 5.86 2.31 34.33
C CYS A 312 5.47 1.53 35.61
N ALA A 313 5.52 2.16 36.79
CA ALA A 313 5.06 1.58 38.04
C ALA A 313 3.55 1.22 38.00
N ASN A 314 2.73 2.07 37.39
CA ASN A 314 1.28 1.88 37.28
C ASN A 314 0.88 1.03 36.06
N ALA A 315 1.79 0.80 35.14
CA ALA A 315 1.55 0.05 33.90
C ALA A 315 1.78 -1.47 34.04
N LYS A 316 2.01 -2.00 35.27
CA LYS A 316 2.32 -3.42 35.51
C LYS A 316 1.29 -4.41 34.92
N GLY A 317 0.00 -4.01 34.87
CA GLY A 317 -1.08 -4.80 34.28
C GLY A 317 -1.25 -4.63 32.78
N ILE A 318 -0.48 -3.74 32.13
CA ILE A 318 -0.59 -3.43 30.70
C ILE A 318 0.49 -4.19 29.94
N GLY A 319 0.10 -5.19 29.15
CA GLY A 319 1.01 -5.93 28.26
C GLY A 319 2.24 -6.56 28.95
N GLY A 320 2.15 -6.80 30.25
CA GLY A 320 3.26 -7.33 31.07
C GLY A 320 4.22 -6.22 31.58
N GLY A 321 3.78 -4.99 31.61
CA GLY A 321 4.53 -3.83 32.10
C GLY A 321 5.57 -3.29 31.12
N CYS A 322 6.34 -2.32 31.61
CA CYS A 322 7.45 -1.75 30.85
C CYS A 322 8.61 -2.72 30.69
N LYS A 323 9.19 -2.80 29.49
CA LYS A 323 10.22 -3.76 29.11
C LYS A 323 11.56 -3.13 28.72
N LEU A 324 11.59 -1.82 28.43
CA LEU A 324 12.83 -1.13 28.11
C LEU A 324 13.79 -1.21 29.30
N PRO A 325 15.09 -1.45 29.06
CA PRO A 325 16.07 -1.69 30.14
C PRO A 325 16.10 -0.60 31.22
N THR A 326 15.94 0.67 30.80
CA THR A 326 15.95 1.84 31.69
C THR A 326 14.66 1.97 32.51
N ASN A 327 13.58 1.29 32.14
CA ASN A 327 12.29 1.33 32.81
C ASN A 327 12.00 0.12 33.70
N LYS A 328 12.91 -0.86 33.73
CA LYS A 328 12.76 -2.02 34.61
C LYS A 328 12.86 -1.54 36.04
N ILE A 329 11.72 -1.46 36.70
CA ILE A 329 11.66 -1.29 38.15
C ILE A 329 12.05 -2.62 38.74
N GLY A 330 13.19 -2.68 39.44
CA GLY A 330 13.71 -3.86 40.09
C GLY A 330 12.75 -4.46 41.13
#